data_0abadc8d3d0c7c06428c03d80d058ccf
#
_entry.id   0abadc8d3d0c7c06428c03d80d058ccf
#
_cell.length_a   1.000
_cell.length_b   1.000
_cell.length_c   1.000
_cell.angle_alpha   90.00
_cell.angle_beta   90.00
_cell.angle_gamma   90.00
#
_symmetry.space_group_name_H-M   'P 1'
#
loop_
_entity.id
_entity.type
_entity.pdbx_description
1 polymer ?
#
loop_
_entity_poly.entity_id
_entity_poly.type
_entity_poly.pdbx_seq_one_letter_code
_entity_poly.pdbx_strand_id
1 'polypeptide(L)'
;MCLNAAAQGALGLECRASDPIGEQISFLHDVDTFSEVSAERSFLTTLGAGCNVPVGARGSVAGDALHLIGVVAHPEGSAVYRDEISGPRANAVQLGHDLAERLLQQGAGRILGHASASAETRGNQARVKK
;
A
#
# COMPACT_ATOMS: atom_id res chain seq x y z
N MET A 1 8.62 -0.74 -15.81
CA MET A 1 7.70 0.24 -15.20
C MET A 1 7.89 0.17 -13.69
N CYS A 2 8.32 1.25 -13.07
CA CYS A 2 8.52 1.33 -11.62
C CYS A 2 7.18 1.75 -10.98
N LEU A 3 6.72 1.00 -9.98
CA LEU A 3 5.57 1.40 -9.16
C LEU A 3 6.05 2.22 -7.97
N ASN A 4 5.31 3.27 -7.66
CA ASN A 4 5.58 4.13 -6.52
C ASN A 4 5.20 3.45 -5.20
N ALA A 5 5.69 3.99 -4.08
CA ALA A 5 5.12 3.66 -2.79
C ALA A 5 3.62 4.05 -2.75
N ALA A 6 2.82 3.30 -2.00
CA ALA A 6 1.40 3.58 -1.90
C ALA A 6 1.13 4.99 -1.36
N ALA A 7 0.11 5.64 -1.90
CA ALA A 7 -0.30 7.01 -1.62
C ALA A 7 0.77 8.08 -1.94
N GLN A 8 1.83 7.74 -2.66
CA GLN A 8 2.86 8.71 -3.05
C GLN A 8 2.29 9.72 -4.05
N GLY A 9 2.38 11.00 -3.71
CA GLY A 9 1.85 12.10 -4.52
C GLY A 9 0.46 12.58 -4.10
N ALA A 10 -0.27 11.82 -3.28
CA ALA A 10 -1.51 12.31 -2.67
C ALA A 10 -1.21 13.22 -1.49
N LEU A 11 -1.87 14.38 -1.44
CA LEU A 11 -1.80 15.30 -0.31
C LEU A 11 -2.89 14.94 0.70
N GLY A 12 -2.48 14.68 1.95
CA GLY A 12 -3.40 14.46 3.06
C GLY A 12 -3.55 15.75 3.89
N LEU A 13 -4.79 16.14 4.14
CA LEU A 13 -5.12 17.20 5.08
C LEU A 13 -5.71 16.59 6.34
N GLU A 14 -5.21 17.01 7.50
CA GLU A 14 -5.68 16.55 8.79
C GLU A 14 -6.14 17.74 9.64
N CYS A 15 -7.31 17.61 10.27
CA CYS A 15 -7.82 18.55 11.24
C CYS A 15 -8.45 17.81 12.42
N ARG A 16 -8.70 18.50 13.54
CA ARG A 16 -9.44 17.90 14.65
C ARG A 16 -10.88 17.65 14.23
N ALA A 17 -11.46 16.52 14.65
CA ALA A 17 -12.82 16.13 14.28
C ALA A 17 -13.90 17.15 14.65
N SER A 18 -13.66 17.96 15.70
CA SER A 18 -14.57 19.03 16.16
C SER A 18 -14.24 20.41 15.61
N ASP A 19 -13.25 20.53 14.73
CA ASP A 19 -12.82 21.83 14.19
C ASP A 19 -13.68 22.19 12.97
N PRO A 20 -14.34 23.35 12.96
CA PRO A 20 -15.17 23.79 11.83
C PRO A 20 -14.36 23.99 10.54
N ILE A 21 -13.03 24.06 10.59
CA ILE A 21 -12.19 24.14 9.41
C ILE A 21 -12.35 22.92 8.49
N GLY A 22 -12.73 21.76 9.04
CA GLY A 22 -12.99 20.56 8.26
C GLY A 22 -14.07 20.77 7.19
N GLU A 23 -15.14 21.46 7.53
CA GLU A 23 -16.20 21.82 6.57
C GLU A 23 -15.69 22.82 5.52
N GLN A 24 -14.87 23.78 5.93
CA GLN A 24 -14.34 24.82 5.05
C GLN A 24 -13.37 24.27 4.01
N ILE A 25 -12.63 23.21 4.32
CA ILE A 25 -11.67 22.58 3.41
C ILE A 25 -12.25 21.35 2.66
N SER A 26 -13.49 20.97 2.94
CA SER A 26 -14.12 19.79 2.33
C SER A 26 -14.15 19.81 0.80
N PHE A 27 -14.17 20.99 0.17
CA PHE A 27 -14.11 21.14 -1.28
C PHE A 27 -12.80 20.68 -1.91
N LEU A 28 -11.75 20.49 -1.11
CA LEU A 28 -10.46 19.94 -1.56
C LEU A 28 -10.48 18.41 -1.64
N HIS A 29 -11.55 17.77 -1.15
CA HIS A 29 -11.67 16.32 -1.19
C HIS A 29 -11.87 15.83 -2.64
N ASP A 30 -10.86 15.14 -3.17
CA ASP A 30 -10.92 14.48 -4.47
C ASP A 30 -11.30 13.00 -4.29
N VAL A 31 -12.49 12.64 -4.76
CA VAL A 31 -13.09 11.31 -4.56
C VAL A 31 -12.31 10.22 -5.29
N ASP A 32 -11.76 10.54 -6.45
CA ASP A 32 -11.00 9.57 -7.25
C ASP A 32 -9.67 9.26 -6.56
N THR A 33 -8.91 10.29 -6.18
CA THR A 33 -7.68 10.14 -5.39
C THR A 33 -7.93 9.42 -4.06
N PHE A 34 -9.04 9.73 -3.38
CA PHE A 34 -9.40 9.04 -2.14
C PHE A 34 -9.63 7.53 -2.35
N SER A 35 -10.31 7.17 -3.43
CA SER A 35 -10.57 5.76 -3.77
C SER A 35 -9.26 5.02 -4.12
N GLU A 36 -8.39 5.65 -4.92
CA GLU A 36 -7.08 5.11 -5.30
C GLU A 36 -6.21 4.85 -4.05
N VAL A 37 -6.05 5.86 -3.20
CA VAL A 37 -5.26 5.77 -1.96
C VAL A 37 -5.85 4.75 -0.97
N SER A 38 -7.18 4.67 -0.89
CA SER A 38 -7.85 3.69 -0.02
C SER A 38 -7.54 2.25 -0.44
N ALA A 39 -7.55 1.96 -1.75
CA ALA A 39 -7.20 0.66 -2.28
C ALA A 39 -5.72 0.33 -2.04
N GLU A 40 -4.82 1.27 -2.32
CA GLU A 40 -3.38 1.11 -2.12
C GLU A 40 -3.02 0.86 -0.65
N ARG A 41 -3.63 1.61 0.28
CA ARG A 41 -3.44 1.43 1.72
C ARG A 41 -3.98 0.10 2.22
N SER A 42 -5.15 -0.31 1.74
CA SER A 42 -5.72 -1.62 2.07
C SER A 42 -4.81 -2.76 1.62
N PHE A 43 -4.26 -2.66 0.42
CA PHE A 43 -3.27 -3.60 -0.11
C PHE A 43 -2.05 -3.72 0.81
N LEU A 44 -1.44 -2.60 1.20
CA LEU A 44 -0.27 -2.61 2.11
C LEU A 44 -0.61 -3.18 3.49
N THR A 45 -1.76 -2.80 4.05
CA THR A 45 -2.20 -3.25 5.37
C THR A 45 -2.41 -4.76 5.39
N THR A 46 -3.02 -5.31 4.36
CA THR A 46 -3.28 -6.75 4.23
C THR A 46 -1.98 -7.55 4.06
N LEU A 47 -1.01 -7.02 3.32
CA LEU A 47 0.31 -7.65 3.21
C LEU A 47 1.10 -7.64 4.54
N GLY A 48 0.74 -6.79 5.49
CA GLY A 48 1.52 -6.60 6.72
C GLY A 48 2.94 -6.10 6.43
N ALA A 49 3.14 -5.44 5.29
CA ALA A 49 4.46 -5.01 4.83
C ALA A 49 5.01 -3.91 5.73
N GLY A 50 6.08 -4.22 6.46
CA GLY A 50 6.90 -3.22 7.16
C GLY A 50 7.74 -2.41 6.17
N CYS A 51 8.34 -1.31 6.65
CA CYS A 51 9.12 -0.35 5.83
C CYS A 51 10.35 -0.95 5.10
N ASN A 52 10.69 -2.20 5.35
CA ASN A 52 11.90 -2.84 4.83
C ASN A 52 11.68 -3.74 3.61
N VAL A 53 10.43 -3.86 3.13
CA VAL A 53 10.11 -4.68 1.97
C VAL A 53 9.79 -3.79 0.79
N PRO A 54 10.39 -4.01 -0.39
CA PRO A 54 10.02 -3.32 -1.61
C PRO A 54 8.61 -3.73 -2.05
N VAL A 55 7.62 -2.96 -1.61
CA VAL A 55 6.22 -3.12 -1.98
C VAL A 55 5.75 -1.82 -2.65
N GLY A 56 5.07 -1.96 -3.77
CA GLY A 56 4.47 -0.83 -4.47
C GLY A 56 3.03 -1.14 -4.85
N ALA A 57 2.19 -0.11 -4.86
CA ALA A 57 0.84 -0.19 -5.37
C ALA A 57 0.49 1.08 -6.14
N ARG A 58 -0.38 0.95 -7.14
CA ARG A 58 -0.92 2.08 -7.88
C ARG A 58 -2.38 1.83 -8.23
N GLY A 59 -3.25 2.68 -7.69
CA GLY A 59 -4.63 2.82 -8.11
C GLY A 59 -4.76 3.76 -9.30
N SER A 60 -5.79 3.58 -10.11
CA SER A 60 -6.20 4.49 -11.17
C SER A 60 -7.70 4.38 -11.37
N VAL A 61 -8.41 5.49 -11.21
CA VAL A 61 -9.86 5.57 -11.41
C VAL A 61 -10.16 6.05 -12.82
N ALA A 62 -11.12 5.39 -13.48
CA ALA A 62 -11.69 5.79 -14.75
C ALA A 62 -13.22 5.62 -14.68
N GLY A 63 -13.94 6.73 -14.53
CA GLY A 63 -15.37 6.72 -14.25
C GLY A 63 -15.70 6.02 -12.94
N ASP A 64 -16.51 4.97 -12.98
CA ASP A 64 -16.87 4.20 -11.78
C ASP A 64 -15.98 2.97 -11.55
N ALA A 65 -14.97 2.76 -12.37
CA ALA A 65 -14.04 1.66 -12.26
C ALA A 65 -12.72 2.10 -11.63
N LEU A 66 -12.20 1.29 -10.71
CA LEU A 66 -10.85 1.37 -10.16
C LEU A 66 -10.03 0.20 -10.71
N HIS A 67 -8.85 0.50 -11.22
CA HIS A 67 -7.82 -0.46 -11.55
C HIS A 67 -6.67 -0.33 -10.55
N LEU A 68 -6.27 -1.42 -9.92
CA LEU A 68 -5.21 -1.47 -8.93
C LEU A 68 -4.13 -2.46 -9.38
N ILE A 69 -2.88 -2.02 -9.38
CA ILE A 69 -1.69 -2.84 -9.63
C ILE A 69 -0.89 -2.94 -8.34
N GLY A 70 -0.44 -4.14 -7.98
CA GLY A 70 0.40 -4.38 -6.81
C GLY A 70 1.68 -5.13 -7.17
N VAL A 71 2.75 -4.84 -6.45
CA VAL A 71 4.03 -5.54 -6.58
C VAL A 71 4.66 -5.78 -5.22
N VAL A 72 5.22 -6.97 -5.04
CA VAL A 72 6.10 -7.33 -3.91
C VAL A 72 7.39 -7.86 -4.50
N ALA A 73 8.52 -7.27 -4.16
CA ALA A 73 9.82 -7.66 -4.67
C ALA A 73 10.77 -8.05 -3.55
N HIS A 74 11.64 -9.03 -3.81
CA HIS A 74 12.75 -9.31 -2.90
C HIS A 74 13.79 -8.18 -2.97
N PRO A 75 14.37 -7.73 -1.83
CA PRO A 75 15.35 -6.64 -1.82
C PRO A 75 16.55 -6.85 -2.75
N GLU A 76 16.95 -8.10 -2.95
CA GLU A 76 18.06 -8.50 -3.82
C GLU A 76 17.62 -8.81 -5.27
N GLY A 77 16.33 -8.57 -5.60
CA GLY A 77 15.81 -8.81 -6.95
C GLY A 77 15.63 -10.28 -7.34
N SER A 78 15.79 -11.21 -6.41
CA SER A 78 15.70 -12.67 -6.68
C SER A 78 14.29 -13.16 -6.99
N ALA A 79 13.26 -12.43 -6.59
CA ALA A 79 11.86 -12.74 -6.86
C ALA A 79 11.02 -11.45 -6.93
N VAL A 80 10.04 -11.43 -7.84
CA VAL A 80 9.08 -10.35 -7.99
C VAL A 80 7.69 -10.97 -8.22
N TYR A 81 6.74 -10.61 -7.39
CA TYR A 81 5.33 -10.95 -7.53
C TYR A 81 4.57 -9.69 -7.94
N ARG A 82 3.82 -9.77 -9.03
CA ARG A 82 3.03 -8.67 -9.56
C ARG A 82 1.69 -9.20 -10.05
N ASP A 83 0.63 -8.51 -9.67
CA ASP A 83 -0.73 -8.80 -10.12
C ASP A 83 -1.54 -7.52 -10.20
N GLU A 84 -2.72 -7.59 -10.81
CA GLU A 84 -3.63 -6.47 -10.98
C GLU A 84 -5.09 -6.91 -10.84
N ILE A 85 -5.93 -5.98 -10.40
CA ILE A 85 -7.37 -6.20 -10.23
C ILE A 85 -8.14 -4.96 -10.65
N SER A 86 -9.34 -5.16 -11.20
CA SER A 86 -10.28 -4.07 -11.51
C SER A 86 -11.64 -4.37 -10.94
N GLY A 87 -12.34 -3.32 -10.57
CA GLY A 87 -13.70 -3.41 -10.05
C GLY A 87 -14.31 -2.03 -9.76
N PRO A 88 -15.53 -1.98 -9.21
CA PRO A 88 -16.17 -0.72 -8.85
C PRO A 88 -15.31 0.06 -7.84
N ARG A 89 -15.11 1.38 -8.07
CA ARG A 89 -14.36 2.24 -7.15
C ARG A 89 -14.95 2.28 -5.73
N ALA A 90 -16.26 2.06 -5.60
CA ALA A 90 -16.92 1.95 -4.30
C ALA A 90 -16.37 0.80 -3.45
N ASN A 91 -15.75 -0.21 -4.09
CA ASN A 91 -15.15 -1.37 -3.43
C ASN A 91 -13.61 -1.23 -3.29
N ALA A 92 -13.07 -0.03 -3.29
CA ALA A 92 -11.64 0.24 -3.30
C ALA A 92 -10.87 -0.54 -2.21
N VAL A 93 -11.36 -0.51 -0.97
CA VAL A 93 -10.75 -1.23 0.16
C VAL A 93 -10.74 -2.75 -0.07
N GLN A 94 -11.86 -3.30 -0.58
CA GLN A 94 -11.96 -4.73 -0.87
C GLN A 94 -11.03 -5.14 -2.01
N LEU A 95 -10.93 -4.33 -3.06
CA LEU A 95 -10.00 -4.58 -4.18
C LEU A 95 -8.54 -4.61 -3.69
N GLY A 96 -8.17 -3.71 -2.78
CA GLY A 96 -6.84 -3.72 -2.16
C GLY A 96 -6.56 -5.00 -1.38
N HIS A 97 -7.52 -5.42 -0.56
CA HIS A 97 -7.44 -6.66 0.20
C HIS A 97 -7.31 -7.88 -0.73
N ASP A 98 -8.19 -8.01 -1.73
CA ASP A 98 -8.23 -9.16 -2.62
C ASP A 98 -6.95 -9.29 -3.45
N LEU A 99 -6.39 -8.17 -3.91
CA LEU A 99 -5.11 -8.17 -4.63
C LEU A 99 -3.96 -8.64 -3.74
N ALA A 100 -3.92 -8.19 -2.48
CA ALA A 100 -2.92 -8.63 -1.51
C ALA A 100 -2.99 -10.14 -1.26
N GLU A 101 -4.20 -10.67 -1.02
CA GLU A 101 -4.43 -12.09 -0.83
C GLU A 101 -3.96 -12.93 -2.03
N ARG A 102 -4.23 -12.47 -3.26
CA ARG A 102 -3.73 -13.14 -4.48
C ARG A 102 -2.22 -13.22 -4.50
N LEU A 103 -1.51 -12.13 -4.19
CA LEU A 103 -0.05 -12.14 -4.16
C LEU A 103 0.51 -13.02 -3.04
N LEU A 104 -0.14 -13.05 -1.87
CA LEU A 104 0.22 -13.95 -0.78
C LEU A 104 0.09 -15.42 -1.19
N GLN A 105 -0.99 -15.79 -1.88
CA GLN A 105 -1.22 -17.14 -2.43
C GLN A 105 -0.18 -17.51 -3.49
N GLN A 106 0.30 -16.56 -4.28
CA GLN A 106 1.39 -16.75 -5.24
C GLN A 106 2.76 -16.96 -4.57
N GLY A 107 2.89 -16.69 -3.28
CA GLY A 107 4.10 -16.90 -2.49
C GLY A 107 4.83 -15.64 -2.04
N ALA A 108 4.26 -14.45 -2.23
CA ALA A 108 4.84 -13.18 -1.78
C ALA A 108 5.09 -13.16 -0.26
N GLY A 109 4.31 -13.91 0.52
CA GLY A 109 4.50 -14.04 1.97
C GLY A 109 5.88 -14.49 2.40
N ARG A 110 6.59 -15.26 1.56
CA ARG A 110 7.97 -15.70 1.83
C ARG A 110 8.93 -14.51 1.86
N ILE A 111 8.75 -13.53 0.96
CA ILE A 111 9.58 -12.32 0.93
C ILE A 111 9.30 -11.47 2.18
N LEU A 112 8.04 -11.32 2.56
CA LEU A 112 7.60 -10.54 3.71
C LEU A 112 8.17 -11.11 5.02
N GLY A 113 8.13 -12.43 5.21
CA GLY A 113 8.68 -13.12 6.38
C GLY A 113 10.21 -12.99 6.51
N HIS A 114 10.95 -13.10 5.42
CA HIS A 114 12.41 -12.95 5.44
C HIS A 114 12.87 -11.52 5.78
N ALA A 115 12.13 -10.51 5.35
CA ALA A 115 12.48 -9.11 5.66
C ALA A 115 12.26 -8.77 7.14
N SER A 116 11.25 -9.34 7.79
CA SER A 116 11.03 -9.19 9.23
C SER A 116 12.17 -9.80 10.06
N ALA A 117 12.61 -11.01 9.72
CA ALA A 117 13.71 -11.68 10.40
C ALA A 117 15.06 -10.94 10.23
N SER A 118 15.31 -10.35 9.06
CA SER A 118 16.54 -9.60 8.77
C SER A 118 16.57 -8.25 9.51
N ALA A 119 15.44 -7.62 9.76
CA ALA A 119 15.33 -6.37 10.50
C ALA A 119 15.60 -6.58 12.00
N GLU A 120 15.12 -7.66 12.60
CA GLU A 120 15.38 -8.01 14.00
C GLU A 120 16.87 -8.30 14.25
N THR A 121 17.52 -8.99 13.32
CA THR A 121 18.95 -9.33 13.42
C THR A 121 19.84 -8.07 13.36
N ARG A 122 19.52 -7.09 12.51
CA ARG A 122 20.25 -5.80 12.42
C ARG A 122 20.02 -4.93 13.66
N GLY A 123 18.81 -4.91 14.21
CA GLY A 123 18.49 -4.16 15.43
C GLY A 123 19.24 -4.68 16.66
N ASN A 124 19.48 -5.98 16.75
CA ASN A 124 20.19 -6.60 17.85
C ASN A 124 21.73 -6.39 17.79
N GLN A 125 22.31 -6.35 16.58
CA GLN A 125 23.75 -6.07 16.42
C GLN A 125 24.11 -4.61 16.75
N ALA A 126 23.20 -3.65 16.56
CA ALA A 126 23.43 -2.25 16.94
C ALA A 126 23.40 -2.01 18.46
N ARG A 127 22.76 -2.89 19.24
CA ARG A 127 22.68 -2.80 20.71
C ARG A 127 23.88 -3.39 21.44
N VAL A 128 24.71 -4.18 20.79
CA VAL A 128 25.86 -4.88 21.41
C VAL A 128 27.15 -4.07 21.33
N LYS A 129 27.18 -2.93 20.63
CA LYS A 129 28.35 -2.04 20.51
C LYS A 129 28.22 -0.74 21.33
N LYS A 130 27.83 -0.86 22.60
CA LYS A 130 28.04 0.23 23.58
C LYS A 130 28.69 -0.31 24.80
#